data_3d9406919b911e43aa53751e093f5941
#
_entry.id   3d9406919b911e43aa53751e093f5941
#
_cell.length_a   1.000
_cell.length_b   1.000
_cell.length_c   1.000
_cell.angle_alpha   90.00
_cell.angle_beta   90.00
_cell.angle_gamma   90.00
#
_symmetry.space_group_name_H-M   'P 1'
#
loop_
_entity.id
_entity.type
_entity.pdbx_description
1 polymer ?
#
loop_
_entity_poly.entity_id
_entity_poly.type
_entity_poly.pdbx_seq_one_letter_code
_entity_poly.pdbx_strand_id
1 'polypeptide(L)'
;IWPKDIVQCLYDSIVHYPASAAKKITRTLDTLNKQLTQSGKEVFIYELLQNANDYPRKQKEGSSLVSVPVDVEFHITDEYLTFQHTGDYFNPKNIAAICDINDGEKSDNVEAIGYKGIGFKTVFLDNDYVYLSTGNYSFRFDKSATDIINTPWQILPVWTEPNRADQTVRHIFSHHANDVFRVKFALKPRDSRILTNRERKDNYIDLFSSVFETERVILFIPNIRKVSVYIGDTATPAIVREKNSSDWCVSKAMTDDVPDFVRERINDVLLNQDADKSDGYEKIPEKYLNFYKTAVKFACKRDGRKLLPVDDAILYCYLPAKRADWGFKFLMNTDMVPNGARDDIEDIELNHEIAKIAGRQFFYWLKSLIESKNYELDSIFSLIPDFDECKKHKQYANFIEEFQNEFESLIKEKPFVPVVDKDGQESYACIDKIIDDRTGITENNVMSDTDFISLIGLDDYCLPEQELRSSKFFMDFLYKYCPSEMDIDFDDIKKICSNEEFQNWLKNTANNTKFITHLIENNEIESFS
;
A
#
# COMPACT_ATOMS: atom_id res chain seq x y z
N ILE A 1 -25.54 19.73 26.30
CA ILE A 1 -24.26 20.20 26.84
C ILE A 1 -23.57 20.99 25.74
N TRP A 2 -23.08 22.18 26.04
CA TRP A 2 -22.38 23.01 25.05
C TRP A 2 -20.95 22.51 24.85
N PRO A 3 -20.37 22.60 23.66
CA PRO A 3 -18.96 22.18 23.38
C PRO A 3 -17.95 22.77 24.38
N LYS A 4 -18.12 24.02 24.76
CA LYS A 4 -17.29 24.69 25.77
C LYS A 4 -17.33 23.99 27.12
N ASP A 5 -18.52 23.53 27.54
CA ASP A 5 -18.68 22.84 28.83
C ASP A 5 -17.97 21.49 28.82
N ILE A 6 -17.98 20.79 27.68
CA ILE A 6 -17.25 19.50 27.52
C ILE A 6 -15.74 19.73 27.65
N VAL A 7 -15.20 20.72 26.96
CA VAL A 7 -13.78 21.07 27.06
C VAL A 7 -13.40 21.51 28.49
N GLN A 8 -14.28 22.29 29.15
CA GLN A 8 -14.06 22.72 30.53
C GLN A 8 -14.11 21.53 31.51
N CYS A 9 -15.05 20.58 31.34
CA CYS A 9 -15.09 19.37 32.15
C CYS A 9 -13.83 18.54 32.00
N LEU A 10 -13.31 18.39 30.78
CA LEU A 10 -12.05 17.68 30.53
C LEU A 10 -10.88 18.41 31.21
N TYR A 11 -10.81 19.72 31.05
CA TYR A 11 -9.80 20.55 31.73
C TYR A 11 -9.85 20.34 33.24
N ASP A 12 -11.02 20.50 33.85
CA ASP A 12 -11.20 20.39 35.30
C ASP A 12 -10.84 18.97 35.80
N SER A 13 -11.22 17.94 35.06
CA SER A 13 -10.90 16.55 35.42
C SER A 13 -9.38 16.30 35.40
N ILE A 14 -8.67 16.81 34.41
CA ILE A 14 -7.22 16.59 34.26
C ILE A 14 -6.43 17.39 35.28
N VAL A 15 -6.81 18.64 35.55
CA VAL A 15 -6.17 19.48 36.59
C VAL A 15 -6.26 18.84 37.98
N HIS A 16 -7.34 18.10 38.25
CA HIS A 16 -7.53 17.42 39.53
C HIS A 16 -6.94 16.00 39.58
N TYR A 17 -6.18 15.60 38.60
CA TYR A 17 -5.50 14.29 38.67
C TYR A 17 -4.59 14.16 39.88
N PRO A 18 -4.60 13.02 40.57
CA PRO A 18 -3.61 12.76 41.64
C PRO A 18 -2.17 12.93 41.07
N ALA A 19 -1.29 13.49 41.87
CA ALA A 19 0.11 13.72 41.46
C ALA A 19 0.80 12.44 40.94
N SER A 20 0.43 11.28 41.44
CA SER A 20 0.93 9.98 40.98
C SER A 20 0.48 9.65 39.56
N ALA A 21 -0.79 9.94 39.22
CA ALA A 21 -1.34 9.76 37.86
C ALA A 21 -0.70 10.73 36.87
N ALA A 22 -0.63 12.01 37.21
CA ALA A 22 0.04 13.02 36.40
C ALA A 22 1.51 12.65 36.11
N LYS A 23 2.24 12.15 37.11
CA LYS A 23 3.62 11.70 36.95
C LYS A 23 3.75 10.46 36.04
N LYS A 24 2.79 9.51 36.14
CA LYS A 24 2.74 8.34 35.24
C LYS A 24 2.52 8.79 33.80
N ILE A 25 1.56 9.68 33.57
CA ILE A 25 1.23 10.25 32.27
C ILE A 25 2.45 10.96 31.65
N THR A 26 3.13 11.84 32.44
CA THR A 26 4.33 12.52 31.96
C THR A 26 5.42 11.54 31.54
N ARG A 27 5.67 10.50 32.32
CA ARG A 27 6.66 9.46 31.98
C ARG A 27 6.29 8.69 30.70
N THR A 28 5.00 8.37 30.53
CA THR A 28 4.51 7.73 29.31
C THR A 28 4.77 8.64 28.10
N LEU A 29 4.43 9.92 28.17
CA LEU A 29 4.70 10.90 27.12
C LEU A 29 6.20 11.05 26.83
N ASP A 30 7.06 11.07 27.85
CA ASP A 30 8.52 11.15 27.68
C ASP A 30 9.08 9.91 26.98
N THR A 31 8.55 8.72 27.33
CA THR A 31 8.95 7.46 26.67
C THR A 31 8.52 7.45 25.22
N LEU A 32 7.29 7.87 24.95
CA LEU A 32 6.76 8.03 23.59
C LEU A 32 7.57 9.01 22.76
N ASN A 33 7.89 10.17 23.35
CA ASN A 33 8.72 11.18 22.69
C ASN A 33 10.08 10.60 22.26
N LYS A 34 10.72 9.80 23.11
CA LYS A 34 11.99 9.14 22.79
C LYS A 34 11.84 8.14 21.64
N GLN A 35 10.80 7.31 21.66
CA GLN A 35 10.52 6.34 20.59
C GLN A 35 10.22 7.06 19.27
N LEU A 36 9.38 8.08 19.29
CA LEU A 36 8.98 8.84 18.11
C LEU A 36 10.11 9.67 17.52
N THR A 37 11.03 10.19 18.35
CA THR A 37 12.23 10.88 17.86
C THR A 37 13.15 9.95 17.06
N GLN A 38 13.11 8.65 17.35
CA GLN A 38 13.84 7.63 16.58
C GLN A 38 13.14 7.26 15.26
N SER A 39 11.82 7.46 15.17
CA SER A 39 10.99 7.07 14.02
C SER A 39 11.04 8.05 12.84
N GLY A 40 11.73 9.16 12.95
CA GLY A 40 11.80 10.18 11.91
C GLY A 40 10.84 11.36 12.13
N LYS A 41 11.21 12.51 11.58
CA LYS A 41 10.46 13.76 11.76
C LYS A 41 9.14 13.76 10.98
N GLU A 42 9.01 12.94 9.96
CA GLU A 42 7.82 12.83 9.11
C GLU A 42 6.63 12.12 9.74
N VAL A 43 6.82 11.41 10.84
CA VAL A 43 5.77 10.57 11.48
C VAL A 43 4.52 11.38 11.80
N PHE A 44 4.65 12.62 12.26
CA PHE A 44 3.48 13.45 12.56
C PHE A 44 2.64 13.76 11.31
N ILE A 45 3.26 13.92 10.13
CA ILE A 45 2.55 14.14 8.86
C ILE A 45 1.69 12.91 8.54
N TYR A 46 2.27 11.72 8.67
CA TYR A 46 1.57 10.46 8.45
C TYR A 46 0.41 10.26 9.42
N GLU A 47 0.59 10.59 10.68
CA GLU A 47 -0.47 10.52 11.69
C GLU A 47 -1.61 11.51 11.42
N LEU A 48 -1.30 12.72 10.95
CA LEU A 48 -2.32 13.69 10.54
C LEU A 48 -3.10 13.19 9.31
N LEU A 49 -2.42 12.60 8.32
CA LEU A 49 -3.06 11.99 7.16
C LEU A 49 -3.96 10.80 7.56
N GLN A 50 -3.50 9.94 8.47
CA GLN A 50 -4.32 8.86 9.01
C GLN A 50 -5.57 9.38 9.71
N ASN A 51 -5.43 10.41 10.55
CA ASN A 51 -6.56 11.02 11.23
C ASN A 51 -7.58 11.58 10.23
N ALA A 52 -7.13 12.24 9.17
CA ALA A 52 -8.03 12.74 8.12
C ALA A 52 -8.74 11.60 7.38
N ASN A 53 -8.03 10.49 7.14
CA ASN A 53 -8.57 9.32 6.48
C ASN A 53 -9.63 8.59 7.29
N ASP A 54 -9.43 8.47 8.62
CA ASP A 54 -10.24 7.62 9.49
C ASP A 54 -11.65 8.20 9.76
N TYR A 55 -11.82 9.50 9.51
CA TYR A 55 -13.09 10.22 9.72
C TYR A 55 -13.60 10.90 8.43
N PRO A 56 -13.87 10.13 7.35
CA PRO A 56 -14.48 10.71 6.16
C PRO A 56 -15.93 11.06 6.44
N ARG A 57 -16.40 12.16 5.85
CA ARG A 57 -17.84 12.46 5.84
C ARG A 57 -18.58 11.37 5.07
N LYS A 58 -19.75 10.95 5.59
CA LYS A 58 -20.62 9.99 4.91
C LYS A 58 -21.80 10.71 4.26
N GLN A 59 -22.10 10.33 3.02
CA GLN A 59 -23.22 10.85 2.25
C GLN A 59 -24.10 9.68 1.78
N LYS A 60 -25.43 9.91 1.74
CA LYS A 60 -26.36 8.92 1.18
C LYS A 60 -26.31 8.96 -0.35
N GLU A 61 -26.06 7.80 -0.96
CA GLU A 61 -26.27 7.54 -2.38
C GLU A 61 -27.28 6.40 -2.52
N GLY A 62 -28.51 6.74 -2.85
CA GLY A 62 -29.64 5.79 -2.83
C GLY A 62 -29.88 5.24 -1.43
N SER A 63 -29.76 3.92 -1.24
CA SER A 63 -29.92 3.24 0.06
C SER A 63 -28.60 3.07 0.84
N SER A 64 -27.45 3.37 0.24
CA SER A 64 -26.13 3.15 0.82
C SER A 64 -25.52 4.43 1.38
N LEU A 65 -24.69 4.29 2.43
CA LEU A 65 -23.85 5.35 2.94
C LEU A 65 -22.45 5.23 2.30
N VAL A 66 -22.04 6.24 1.56
CA VAL A 66 -20.73 6.27 0.87
C VAL A 66 -19.84 7.33 1.53
N SER A 67 -18.55 7.00 1.68
CA SER A 67 -17.56 7.96 2.18
C SER A 67 -17.26 9.01 1.11
N VAL A 68 -17.31 10.28 1.52
CA VAL A 68 -16.92 11.40 0.65
C VAL A 68 -15.40 11.53 0.68
N PRO A 69 -14.75 11.64 -0.47
CA PRO A 69 -13.30 11.83 -0.54
C PRO A 69 -12.84 13.05 0.28
N VAL A 70 -11.70 12.88 0.95
CA VAL A 70 -11.13 13.88 1.85
C VAL A 70 -10.03 14.63 1.13
N ASP A 71 -10.09 15.95 1.15
CA ASP A 71 -9.01 16.83 0.76
C ASP A 71 -8.28 17.32 2.02
N VAL A 72 -6.97 17.41 1.91
CA VAL A 72 -6.08 17.81 2.98
C VAL A 72 -5.24 19.00 2.54
N GLU A 73 -5.06 19.98 3.41
CA GLU A 73 -4.18 21.12 3.18
C GLU A 73 -3.22 21.34 4.34
N PHE A 74 -1.99 21.67 3.99
CA PHE A 74 -0.96 22.17 4.89
C PHE A 74 -0.54 23.56 4.46
N HIS A 75 -0.34 24.47 5.42
CA HIS A 75 0.27 25.78 5.18
C HIS A 75 1.49 25.93 6.08
N ILE A 76 2.64 26.19 5.49
CA ILE A 76 3.92 26.41 6.16
C ILE A 76 4.21 27.91 6.16
N THR A 77 4.11 28.54 7.32
CA THR A 77 4.46 29.97 7.51
C THR A 77 5.68 30.10 8.40
N ASP A 78 6.12 31.34 8.65
CA ASP A 78 7.26 31.60 9.54
C ASP A 78 6.95 31.25 11.01
N GLU A 79 5.68 31.32 11.42
CA GLU A 79 5.26 31.11 12.81
C GLU A 79 4.49 29.82 13.04
N TYR A 80 3.74 29.35 12.03
CA TYR A 80 2.83 28.21 12.16
C TYR A 80 2.98 27.22 11.02
N LEU A 81 2.80 25.95 11.36
CA LEU A 81 2.37 24.91 10.44
C LEU A 81 0.88 24.68 10.68
N THR A 82 0.04 24.86 9.67
CA THR A 82 -1.38 24.51 9.78
C THR A 82 -1.71 23.27 8.99
N PHE A 83 -2.71 22.56 9.46
CA PHE A 83 -3.25 21.37 8.85
C PHE A 83 -4.77 21.46 8.87
N GLN A 84 -5.43 21.20 7.74
CA GLN A 84 -6.89 21.17 7.67
C GLN A 84 -7.38 20.09 6.69
N HIS A 85 -8.58 19.56 6.98
CA HIS A 85 -9.18 18.56 6.10
C HIS A 85 -10.71 18.65 6.01
N THR A 86 -11.26 18.12 4.91
CA THR A 86 -12.71 18.14 4.61
C THR A 86 -13.48 16.95 5.19
N GLY A 87 -12.85 16.10 5.99
CA GLY A 87 -13.47 14.98 6.69
C GLY A 87 -14.59 15.42 7.62
N ASP A 88 -15.13 14.53 8.43
CA ASP A 88 -16.22 14.90 9.34
C ASP A 88 -15.72 15.66 10.56
N TYR A 89 -16.64 16.37 11.22
CA TYR A 89 -16.38 17.06 12.47
C TYR A 89 -16.06 16.08 13.59
N PHE A 90 -15.20 16.49 14.52
CA PHE A 90 -14.97 15.71 15.72
C PHE A 90 -16.20 15.74 16.62
N ASN A 91 -16.58 14.59 17.11
CA ASN A 91 -17.62 14.42 18.11
C ASN A 91 -17.02 14.49 19.54
N PRO A 92 -17.85 14.52 20.60
CA PRO A 92 -17.36 14.56 21.99
C PRO A 92 -16.38 13.46 22.37
N LYS A 93 -16.52 12.25 21.83
CA LYS A 93 -15.60 11.14 22.09
C LYS A 93 -14.25 11.38 21.44
N ASN A 94 -14.22 11.91 20.20
CA ASN A 94 -12.96 12.28 19.55
C ASN A 94 -12.21 13.35 20.35
N ILE A 95 -12.94 14.34 20.90
CA ILE A 95 -12.34 15.38 21.73
C ILE A 95 -11.77 14.77 23.02
N ALA A 96 -12.49 13.88 23.67
CA ALA A 96 -12.01 13.18 24.86
C ALA A 96 -10.75 12.35 24.54
N ALA A 97 -10.76 11.57 23.46
CA ALA A 97 -9.63 10.74 23.02
C ALA A 97 -8.36 11.57 22.71
N ILE A 98 -8.50 12.76 22.13
CA ILE A 98 -7.37 13.69 21.92
C ILE A 98 -6.80 14.17 23.26
N CYS A 99 -7.61 14.29 24.31
CA CYS A 99 -7.20 14.73 25.64
C CYS A 99 -6.72 13.57 26.52
N ASP A 100 -6.73 12.32 26.04
CA ASP A 100 -6.22 11.15 26.76
C ASP A 100 -4.93 10.62 26.11
N ILE A 101 -4.26 9.68 26.82
CA ILE A 101 -3.05 9.00 26.33
C ILE A 101 -3.38 7.58 25.88
N ASN A 102 -4.38 6.94 26.48
CA ASN A 102 -4.66 5.50 26.33
C ASN A 102 -6.02 5.20 25.67
N ASP A 103 -6.94 6.16 25.55
CA ASP A 103 -8.30 5.91 25.07
C ASP A 103 -8.43 6.32 23.60
N GLY A 104 -8.14 5.38 22.70
CA GLY A 104 -8.39 5.55 21.27
C GLY A 104 -9.76 4.99 20.90
N GLU A 105 -10.78 5.84 20.64
CA GLU A 105 -12.06 5.42 20.03
C GLU A 105 -11.88 4.51 18.80
N LYS A 106 -10.67 4.49 18.23
CA LYS A 106 -10.30 3.72 17.05
C LYS A 106 -10.13 2.22 17.30
N SER A 107 -10.06 1.79 18.57
CA SER A 107 -9.97 0.35 18.92
C SER A 107 -11.19 -0.45 18.43
N ASP A 108 -12.35 0.20 18.34
CA ASP A 108 -13.60 -0.43 17.92
C ASP A 108 -13.86 -0.31 16.41
N ASN A 109 -13.05 0.46 15.67
CA ASN A 109 -13.22 0.66 14.23
C ASN A 109 -12.16 -0.14 13.45
N VAL A 110 -12.54 -1.29 12.94
CA VAL A 110 -11.68 -2.19 12.15
C VAL A 110 -11.16 -1.53 10.87
N GLU A 111 -11.86 -0.51 10.34
CA GLU A 111 -11.44 0.22 9.13
C GLU A 111 -10.45 1.35 9.43
N ALA A 112 -10.21 1.69 10.71
CA ALA A 112 -9.30 2.77 11.07
C ALA A 112 -7.83 2.33 10.93
N ILE A 113 -7.04 3.17 10.24
CA ILE A 113 -5.61 2.93 10.03
C ILE A 113 -4.80 3.18 11.31
N GLY A 114 -5.15 4.24 12.07
CA GLY A 114 -4.49 4.58 13.33
C GLY A 114 -5.04 3.76 14.50
N TYR A 115 -4.18 3.14 15.30
CA TYR A 115 -4.62 2.20 16.34
C TYR A 115 -4.05 2.43 17.74
N LYS A 116 -3.04 3.29 17.89
CA LYS A 116 -2.35 3.42 19.18
C LYS A 116 -2.89 4.53 20.10
N GLY A 117 -3.88 5.32 19.69
CA GLY A 117 -4.35 6.49 20.45
C GLY A 117 -3.30 7.59 20.70
N ILE A 118 -2.06 7.32 20.30
CA ILE A 118 -0.86 8.07 20.60
C ILE A 118 -0.44 8.93 19.40
N GLY A 119 -0.93 8.59 18.19
CA GLY A 119 -0.48 9.20 16.94
C GLY A 119 -0.62 10.72 16.93
N PHE A 120 -1.74 11.25 17.42
CA PHE A 120 -1.92 12.69 17.55
C PHE A 120 -0.83 13.35 18.43
N LYS A 121 -0.30 12.63 19.45
CA LYS A 121 0.72 13.20 20.36
C LYS A 121 2.05 13.48 19.67
N THR A 122 2.28 12.95 18.48
CA THR A 122 3.46 13.26 17.66
C THR A 122 3.56 14.73 17.29
N VAL A 123 2.43 15.46 17.20
CA VAL A 123 2.41 16.89 16.91
C VAL A 123 3.11 17.71 18.02
N PHE A 124 3.21 17.19 19.25
CA PHE A 124 3.86 17.87 20.37
C PHE A 124 5.38 17.67 20.43
N LEU A 125 5.96 16.84 19.56
CA LEU A 125 7.41 16.61 19.56
C LEU A 125 8.19 17.89 19.32
N ASP A 126 7.75 18.68 18.33
CA ASP A 126 8.42 19.91 17.92
C ASP A 126 7.57 21.17 18.15
N ASN A 127 6.37 21.03 18.73
CA ASN A 127 5.45 22.15 18.94
C ASN A 127 5.06 22.29 20.41
N ASP A 128 5.11 23.52 20.94
CA ASP A 128 4.71 23.87 22.30
C ASP A 128 3.30 24.47 22.38
N TYR A 129 2.65 24.67 21.22
CA TYR A 129 1.28 25.17 21.09
C TYR A 129 0.58 24.44 19.94
N VAL A 130 -0.63 23.96 20.19
CA VAL A 130 -1.50 23.31 19.20
C VAL A 130 -2.91 23.82 19.37
N TYR A 131 -3.41 24.60 18.41
CA TYR A 131 -4.79 25.04 18.36
C TYR A 131 -5.62 24.13 17.48
N LEU A 132 -6.81 23.77 17.91
CA LEU A 132 -7.79 22.97 17.19
C LEU A 132 -9.11 23.72 17.04
N SER A 133 -9.66 23.68 15.82
CA SER A 133 -11.01 24.14 15.51
C SER A 133 -11.76 23.09 14.70
N THR A 134 -12.94 22.67 15.19
CA THR A 134 -13.79 21.70 14.50
C THR A 134 -15.25 21.85 14.91
N GLY A 135 -16.13 22.19 13.97
CA GLY A 135 -17.53 22.50 14.26
C GLY A 135 -17.64 23.61 15.30
N ASN A 136 -18.28 23.29 16.43
CA ASN A 136 -18.44 24.23 17.54
C ASN A 136 -17.35 24.12 18.62
N TYR A 137 -16.34 23.25 18.41
CA TYR A 137 -15.20 23.13 19.31
C TYR A 137 -14.07 24.05 18.86
N SER A 138 -13.48 24.78 19.82
CA SER A 138 -12.34 25.65 19.63
C SER A 138 -11.53 25.69 20.91
N PHE A 139 -10.36 25.06 20.91
CA PHE A 139 -9.50 24.97 22.09
C PHE A 139 -8.03 24.79 21.68
N ARG A 140 -7.15 24.89 22.65
CA ARG A 140 -5.72 24.72 22.44
C ARG A 140 -5.07 23.88 23.52
N PHE A 141 -3.95 23.28 23.18
CA PHE A 141 -2.94 22.79 24.10
C PHE A 141 -1.79 23.77 24.08
N ASP A 142 -1.44 24.29 25.24
CA ASP A 142 -0.49 25.40 25.35
C ASP A 142 0.41 25.22 26.57
N LYS A 143 1.69 25.00 26.32
CA LYS A 143 2.68 24.79 27.36
C LYS A 143 2.82 26.00 28.28
N SER A 144 2.68 27.20 27.72
CA SER A 144 2.79 28.45 28.47
C SER A 144 1.58 28.78 29.34
N ALA A 145 0.43 28.17 29.04
CA ALA A 145 -0.81 28.40 29.79
C ALA A 145 -0.94 27.52 31.05
N THR A 146 0.02 26.63 31.32
CA THR A 146 0.00 25.73 32.46
C THR A 146 0.96 26.20 33.55
N ASP A 147 0.48 27.06 34.44
CA ASP A 147 1.18 27.42 35.67
C ASP A 147 1.15 26.29 36.73
N ILE A 148 0.49 25.17 36.40
CA ILE A 148 0.28 24.04 37.28
C ILE A 148 1.45 23.08 37.15
N ILE A 149 2.34 23.12 38.12
CA ILE A 149 3.46 22.19 38.27
C ILE A 149 2.92 20.77 38.30
N ASN A 150 3.37 19.91 37.36
CA ASN A 150 3.09 18.48 37.19
C ASN A 150 1.85 18.10 36.33
N THR A 151 1.11 19.01 35.72
CA THR A 151 0.06 18.62 34.80
C THR A 151 0.63 18.52 33.38
N PRO A 152 0.46 17.38 32.68
CA PRO A 152 0.93 17.25 31.31
C PRO A 152 0.08 18.11 30.38
N TRP A 153 0.65 19.21 29.92
CA TRP A 153 -0.04 20.20 29.09
C TRP A 153 -0.53 19.62 27.73
N GLN A 154 0.11 18.56 27.25
CA GLN A 154 -0.22 17.90 25.99
C GLN A 154 -1.59 17.19 26.00
N ILE A 155 -2.22 17.07 27.14
CA ILE A 155 -3.58 16.51 27.30
C ILE A 155 -4.56 17.53 27.88
N LEU A 156 -4.11 18.71 28.30
CA LEU A 156 -4.89 19.72 28.98
C LEU A 156 -5.52 20.70 27.96
N PRO A 157 -6.81 20.56 27.61
CA PRO A 157 -7.43 21.41 26.62
C PRO A 157 -7.84 22.75 27.25
N VAL A 158 -7.42 23.85 26.67
CA VAL A 158 -7.78 25.20 27.07
C VAL A 158 -8.73 25.81 26.07
N TRP A 159 -9.98 26.07 26.46
CA TRP A 159 -10.95 26.73 25.58
C TRP A 159 -10.40 28.03 25.02
N THR A 160 -10.57 28.25 23.73
CA THR A 160 -10.10 29.43 23.01
C THR A 160 -11.22 29.91 22.09
N GLU A 161 -11.76 31.09 22.34
CA GLU A 161 -12.77 31.67 21.44
C GLU A 161 -12.17 31.83 20.03
N PRO A 162 -12.86 31.46 18.94
CA PRO A 162 -12.32 31.52 17.57
C PRO A 162 -11.80 32.91 17.18
N ASN A 163 -12.47 33.98 17.66
CA ASN A 163 -12.04 35.37 17.42
C ASN A 163 -10.79 35.78 18.21
N ARG A 164 -10.36 34.99 19.19
CA ARG A 164 -9.14 35.20 19.99
C ARG A 164 -7.97 34.33 19.52
N ALA A 165 -8.18 33.48 18.52
CA ALA A 165 -7.07 32.81 17.86
C ALA A 165 -6.15 33.82 17.18
N ASP A 166 -4.90 33.45 16.98
CA ASP A 166 -3.89 34.29 16.31
C ASP A 166 -4.38 34.79 14.95
N GLN A 167 -4.01 36.02 14.59
CA GLN A 167 -4.47 36.64 13.33
C GLN A 167 -4.00 35.86 12.11
N THR A 168 -2.78 35.36 12.11
CA THR A 168 -2.22 34.53 11.03
C THR A 168 -3.02 33.25 10.86
N VAL A 169 -3.34 32.58 11.97
CA VAL A 169 -4.18 31.36 11.97
C VAL A 169 -5.58 31.62 11.42
N ARG A 170 -6.20 32.71 11.87
CA ARG A 170 -7.53 33.11 11.38
C ARG A 170 -7.53 33.41 9.88
N HIS A 171 -6.49 34.10 9.40
CA HIS A 171 -6.31 34.41 7.99
C HIS A 171 -6.21 33.13 7.15
N ILE A 172 -5.33 32.20 7.54
CA ILE A 172 -5.18 30.92 6.84
C ILE A 172 -6.49 30.13 6.83
N PHE A 173 -7.19 30.03 7.96
CA PHE A 173 -8.43 29.28 8.05
C PHE A 173 -9.60 29.91 7.29
N SER A 174 -9.50 31.17 6.93
CA SER A 174 -10.49 31.88 6.10
C SER A 174 -10.08 32.01 4.62
N HIS A 175 -9.02 31.34 4.21
CA HIS A 175 -8.48 31.43 2.84
C HIS A 175 -9.47 30.98 1.77
N HIS A 176 -10.36 30.03 2.09
CA HIS A 176 -11.42 29.58 1.19
C HIS A 176 -12.73 30.30 1.47
N ALA A 177 -13.31 30.97 0.45
CA ALA A 177 -14.57 31.70 0.55
C ALA A 177 -15.75 30.81 1.01
N ASN A 178 -15.74 29.53 0.67
CA ASN A 178 -16.65 28.51 1.18
C ASN A 178 -15.86 27.60 2.11
N ASP A 179 -16.02 27.81 3.43
CA ASP A 179 -15.32 27.01 4.43
C ASP A 179 -15.73 25.53 4.38
N VAL A 180 -15.06 24.77 3.51
CA VAL A 180 -15.28 23.34 3.30
C VAL A 180 -14.49 22.48 4.30
N PHE A 181 -13.48 23.07 4.95
CA PHE A 181 -12.62 22.37 5.91
C PHE A 181 -13.28 22.30 7.28
N ARG A 182 -13.46 21.10 7.78
CA ARG A 182 -14.22 20.83 9.00
C ARG A 182 -13.35 20.62 10.23
N VAL A 183 -12.11 20.22 10.03
CA VAL A 183 -11.12 20.03 11.09
C VAL A 183 -9.88 20.84 10.72
N LYS A 184 -9.42 21.66 11.66
CA LYS A 184 -8.33 22.60 11.44
C LYS A 184 -7.40 22.60 12.65
N PHE A 185 -6.10 22.48 12.39
CA PHE A 185 -5.06 22.55 13.40
C PHE A 185 -4.07 23.66 13.05
N ALA A 186 -3.56 24.36 14.06
CA ALA A 186 -2.43 25.24 13.93
C ALA A 186 -1.36 24.85 14.97
N LEU A 187 -0.20 24.50 14.47
CA LEU A 187 0.94 24.04 15.25
C LEU A 187 1.98 25.17 15.31
N LYS A 188 2.34 25.59 16.51
CA LYS A 188 3.40 26.57 16.70
C LYS A 188 4.66 25.85 17.19
N PRO A 189 5.76 25.95 16.44
CA PRO A 189 7.00 25.30 16.81
C PRO A 189 7.50 25.76 18.19
N ARG A 190 8.20 24.85 18.86
CA ARG A 190 8.87 25.12 20.14
C ARG A 190 9.86 26.25 19.98
N ASP A 191 9.81 27.21 20.90
CA ASP A 191 10.85 28.24 20.95
C ASP A 191 12.21 27.61 21.20
N SER A 192 13.12 27.79 20.26
CA SER A 192 14.47 27.27 20.31
C SER A 192 15.47 28.42 20.22
N ARG A 193 16.46 28.40 21.10
CA ARG A 193 17.63 29.32 20.98
C ARG A 193 18.57 28.90 19.84
N ILE A 194 18.33 27.72 19.23
CA ILE A 194 19.23 27.11 18.26
C ILE A 194 18.80 27.42 16.83
N LEU A 195 17.47 27.50 16.57
CA LEU A 195 16.92 27.69 15.21
C LEU A 195 16.07 28.95 15.14
N THR A 196 16.29 29.76 14.11
CA THR A 196 15.42 30.88 13.75
C THR A 196 14.10 30.39 13.15
N ASN A 197 13.08 31.26 13.11
CA ASN A 197 11.81 30.95 12.45
C ASN A 197 12.00 30.57 10.98
N ARG A 198 12.93 31.23 10.30
CA ARG A 198 13.26 30.97 8.90
C ARG A 198 13.85 29.56 8.71
N GLU A 199 14.82 29.18 9.51
CA GLU A 199 15.44 27.85 9.44
C GLU A 199 14.43 26.74 9.76
N ARG A 200 13.49 26.97 10.67
CA ARG A 200 12.39 26.03 10.95
C ARG A 200 11.46 25.89 9.77
N LYS A 201 11.10 26.98 9.12
CA LYS A 201 10.29 26.99 7.91
C LYS A 201 10.99 26.21 6.79
N ASP A 202 12.27 26.47 6.55
CA ASP A 202 13.06 25.79 5.54
C ASP A 202 13.12 24.28 5.83
N ASN A 203 13.33 23.88 7.08
CA ASN A 203 13.27 22.47 7.49
C ASN A 203 11.91 21.81 7.22
N TYR A 204 10.80 22.51 7.45
CA TYR A 204 9.47 22.00 7.09
C TYR A 204 9.29 21.90 5.58
N ILE A 205 9.78 22.87 4.81
CA ILE A 205 9.72 22.84 3.34
C ILE A 205 10.46 21.60 2.82
N ASP A 206 11.67 21.34 3.30
CA ASP A 206 12.47 20.18 2.92
C ASP A 206 11.77 18.86 3.30
N LEU A 207 11.24 18.80 4.53
CA LEU A 207 10.51 17.62 5.02
C LEU A 207 9.26 17.32 4.16
N PHE A 208 8.43 18.33 3.91
CA PHE A 208 7.22 18.17 3.11
C PHE A 208 7.53 17.87 1.64
N SER A 209 8.60 18.46 1.09
CA SER A 209 9.07 18.15 -0.25
C SER A 209 9.52 16.69 -0.37
N SER A 210 10.19 16.16 0.64
CA SER A 210 10.58 14.74 0.69
C SER A 210 9.38 13.80 0.86
N VAL A 211 8.48 14.09 1.81
CA VAL A 211 7.30 13.23 2.06
C VAL A 211 6.37 13.20 0.86
N PHE A 212 6.16 14.34 0.23
CA PHE A 212 5.29 14.49 -0.93
C PHE A 212 6.08 14.64 -2.25
N GLU A 213 7.25 14.00 -2.35
CA GLU A 213 8.00 13.95 -3.61
C GLU A 213 7.15 13.35 -4.74
N THR A 214 6.38 12.32 -4.42
CA THR A 214 5.42 11.68 -5.32
C THR A 214 4.07 11.49 -4.62
N GLU A 215 3.03 11.11 -5.39
CA GLU A 215 1.71 10.75 -4.88
C GLU A 215 1.67 9.39 -4.16
N ARG A 216 2.76 8.63 -4.14
CA ARG A 216 2.83 7.27 -3.55
C ARG A 216 2.35 7.24 -2.09
N VAL A 217 2.62 8.28 -1.33
CA VAL A 217 2.23 8.39 0.10
C VAL A 217 0.72 8.31 0.30
N ILE A 218 -0.08 8.73 -0.67
CA ILE A 218 -1.54 8.71 -0.58
C ILE A 218 -2.20 7.58 -1.36
N LEU A 219 -1.47 6.81 -2.16
CA LEU A 219 -2.05 5.77 -3.02
C LEU A 219 -2.89 4.76 -2.24
N PHE A 220 -2.41 4.32 -1.09
CA PHE A 220 -3.06 3.29 -0.28
C PHE A 220 -3.92 3.83 0.86
N ILE A 221 -3.94 5.14 1.08
CA ILE A 221 -4.82 5.78 2.07
C ILE A 221 -6.21 5.94 1.44
N PRO A 222 -7.23 5.16 1.82
CA PRO A 222 -8.42 4.98 1.00
C PRO A 222 -9.24 6.27 0.79
N ASN A 223 -9.47 7.05 1.84
CA ASN A 223 -10.39 8.18 1.80
C ASN A 223 -9.73 9.50 1.38
N ILE A 224 -8.41 9.66 1.44
CA ILE A 224 -7.72 10.87 0.99
C ILE A 224 -7.68 10.89 -0.54
N ARG A 225 -8.21 11.95 -1.13
CA ARG A 225 -8.18 12.22 -2.57
C ARG A 225 -6.99 13.09 -2.95
N LYS A 226 -6.78 14.18 -2.21
CA LYS A 226 -5.84 15.23 -2.56
C LYS A 226 -5.14 15.79 -1.32
N VAL A 227 -3.85 16.09 -1.48
CA VAL A 227 -3.05 16.85 -0.52
C VAL A 227 -2.48 18.07 -1.21
N SER A 228 -2.63 19.25 -0.60
CA SER A 228 -2.06 20.51 -1.06
C SER A 228 -1.17 21.10 0.02
N VAL A 229 0.03 21.58 -0.34
CA VAL A 229 0.95 22.25 0.58
C VAL A 229 1.22 23.68 0.10
N TYR A 230 0.91 24.64 0.94
CA TYR A 230 1.14 26.07 0.69
C TYR A 230 2.35 26.53 1.47
N ILE A 231 3.18 27.39 0.89
CA ILE A 231 4.38 27.95 1.51
C ILE A 231 4.25 29.47 1.56
N GLY A 232 4.22 30.02 2.78
CA GLY A 232 3.99 31.43 3.00
C GLY A 232 2.53 31.83 2.71
N ASP A 233 2.33 33.11 2.38
CA ASP A 233 1.04 33.69 2.05
C ASP A 233 0.82 33.68 0.53
N THR A 234 0.66 32.47 -0.04
CA THR A 234 0.46 32.27 -1.48
C THR A 234 -0.94 31.78 -1.78
N ALA A 235 -1.51 32.24 -2.90
CA ALA A 235 -2.82 31.80 -3.36
C ALA A 235 -2.80 30.42 -4.03
N THR A 236 -1.62 29.94 -4.43
CA THR A 236 -1.44 28.65 -5.12
C THR A 236 -0.56 27.72 -4.28
N PRO A 237 -0.90 26.46 -4.18
CA PRO A 237 -0.08 25.49 -3.46
C PRO A 237 1.26 25.25 -4.18
N ALA A 238 2.32 25.09 -3.41
CA ALA A 238 3.66 24.75 -3.91
C ALA A 238 3.75 23.26 -4.28
N ILE A 239 3.02 22.40 -3.53
CA ILE A 239 2.97 20.96 -3.79
C ILE A 239 1.49 20.56 -3.87
N VAL A 240 1.14 19.80 -4.89
CA VAL A 240 -0.16 19.14 -5.02
C VAL A 240 0.07 17.67 -5.32
N ARG A 241 -0.57 16.81 -4.54
CA ARG A 241 -0.62 15.37 -4.82
C ARG A 241 -2.07 14.94 -4.82
N GLU A 242 -2.48 14.36 -5.92
CA GLU A 242 -3.84 13.86 -6.12
C GLU A 242 -3.76 12.43 -6.65
N LYS A 243 -4.69 11.58 -6.19
CA LYS A 243 -4.76 10.22 -6.72
C LYS A 243 -5.17 10.29 -8.19
N ASN A 244 -4.26 9.92 -9.04
CA ASN A 244 -4.48 9.90 -10.48
C ASN A 244 -4.43 8.47 -11.01
N SER A 245 -5.56 7.98 -11.50
CA SER A 245 -5.66 6.66 -12.11
C SER A 245 -5.03 6.58 -13.50
N SER A 246 -4.57 7.70 -14.08
CA SER A 246 -3.88 7.67 -15.37
C SER A 246 -2.44 7.19 -15.25
N ASP A 247 -1.76 7.46 -14.13
CA ASP A 247 -0.34 7.21 -13.94
C ASP A 247 -0.06 5.94 -13.11
N TRP A 248 -1.11 5.44 -12.43
CA TRP A 248 -1.03 4.28 -11.57
C TRP A 248 -2.14 3.27 -11.86
N CYS A 249 -1.75 2.00 -11.91
CA CYS A 249 -2.65 0.88 -11.81
C CYS A 249 -2.66 0.42 -10.35
N VAL A 250 -3.78 0.63 -9.66
CA VAL A 250 -3.95 0.23 -8.26
C VAL A 250 -5.03 -0.84 -8.18
N SER A 251 -4.73 -1.99 -7.56
CA SER A 251 -5.71 -3.06 -7.37
C SER A 251 -6.84 -2.62 -6.42
N LYS A 252 -7.99 -3.28 -6.52
CA LYS A 252 -8.97 -3.28 -5.43
C LYS A 252 -8.34 -3.91 -4.19
N ALA A 253 -8.92 -3.66 -3.01
CA ALA A 253 -8.55 -4.41 -1.82
C ALA A 253 -8.95 -5.88 -2.02
N MET A 254 -7.97 -6.76 -1.96
CA MET A 254 -8.14 -8.21 -2.12
C MET A 254 -8.04 -8.82 -0.73
N THR A 255 -9.17 -9.35 -0.23
CA THR A 255 -9.28 -9.85 1.14
C THR A 255 -9.16 -11.36 1.19
N ASP A 256 -8.55 -11.87 2.26
CA ASP A 256 -8.47 -13.29 2.55
C ASP A 256 -8.61 -13.54 4.05
N ASP A 257 -8.99 -14.76 4.43
CA ASP A 257 -9.15 -15.12 5.84
C ASP A 257 -7.79 -15.37 6.49
N VAL A 258 -7.62 -14.84 7.70
CA VAL A 258 -6.46 -15.16 8.54
C VAL A 258 -6.67 -16.55 9.13
N PRO A 259 -5.67 -17.46 9.08
CA PRO A 259 -5.79 -18.81 9.61
C PRO A 259 -6.24 -18.83 11.08
N ASP A 260 -7.12 -19.77 11.41
CA ASP A 260 -7.70 -19.87 12.76
C ASP A 260 -6.65 -19.97 13.86
N PHE A 261 -5.60 -20.75 13.67
CA PHE A 261 -4.54 -20.94 14.65
C PHE A 261 -3.80 -19.62 14.97
N VAL A 262 -3.55 -18.77 13.98
CA VAL A 262 -2.94 -17.44 14.19
C VAL A 262 -3.89 -16.54 14.96
N ARG A 263 -5.17 -16.52 14.54
CA ARG A 263 -6.20 -15.71 15.18
C ARG A 263 -6.42 -16.10 16.64
N GLU A 264 -6.51 -17.40 16.94
CA GLU A 264 -6.66 -17.92 18.29
C GLU A 264 -5.45 -17.55 19.16
N ARG A 265 -4.23 -17.65 18.61
CA ARG A 265 -3.01 -17.25 19.29
C ARG A 265 -2.98 -15.77 19.61
N ILE A 266 -3.33 -14.91 18.64
CA ILE A 266 -3.43 -13.45 18.83
C ILE A 266 -4.44 -13.13 19.93
N ASN A 267 -5.64 -13.71 19.87
CA ASN A 267 -6.69 -13.46 20.85
C ASN A 267 -6.26 -13.92 22.27
N ASP A 268 -5.60 -15.07 22.38
CA ASP A 268 -5.07 -15.53 23.67
C ASP A 268 -4.07 -14.53 24.24
N VAL A 269 -3.10 -14.09 23.46
CA VAL A 269 -2.08 -13.13 23.91
C VAL A 269 -2.66 -11.77 24.29
N LEU A 270 -3.69 -11.31 23.60
CA LEU A 270 -4.32 -10.01 23.88
C LEU A 270 -5.30 -10.05 25.05
N LEU A 271 -5.98 -11.16 25.28
CA LEU A 271 -7.02 -11.29 26.32
C LEU A 271 -6.51 -11.92 27.62
N ASN A 272 -5.49 -12.77 27.57
CA ASN A 272 -4.96 -13.49 28.69
C ASN A 272 -3.62 -12.89 29.14
N GLN A 273 -3.56 -12.36 30.39
CA GLN A 273 -2.32 -11.77 30.92
C GLN A 273 -1.21 -12.80 31.15
N ASP A 274 -1.57 -14.06 31.36
CA ASP A 274 -0.64 -15.17 31.60
C ASP A 274 -0.26 -15.91 30.30
N ALA A 275 -0.76 -15.48 29.15
CA ALA A 275 -0.42 -16.08 27.86
C ALA A 275 1.09 -15.96 27.55
N ASP A 276 1.61 -16.98 26.91
CA ASP A 276 2.97 -16.93 26.37
C ASP A 276 3.06 -15.89 25.24
N LYS A 277 3.85 -14.85 25.47
CA LYS A 277 4.08 -13.73 24.55
C LYS A 277 5.40 -13.88 23.79
N SER A 278 5.96 -15.08 23.74
CA SER A 278 7.14 -15.37 22.92
C SER A 278 6.88 -15.10 21.42
N ASP A 279 7.93 -15.18 20.63
CA ASP A 279 7.89 -15.07 19.17
C ASP A 279 7.29 -13.75 18.63
N GLY A 280 7.47 -12.65 19.40
CA GLY A 280 7.06 -11.30 18.99
C GLY A 280 5.59 -10.97 19.20
N TYR A 281 4.79 -11.88 19.77
CA TYR A 281 3.37 -11.65 20.03
C TYR A 281 3.10 -10.51 21.03
N GLU A 282 4.07 -10.16 21.88
CA GLU A 282 3.99 -8.99 22.76
C GLU A 282 3.92 -7.66 22.00
N LYS A 283 4.26 -7.68 20.70
CA LYS A 283 4.27 -6.51 19.84
C LYS A 283 2.97 -6.32 19.06
N ILE A 284 2.06 -7.28 19.11
CA ILE A 284 0.79 -7.22 18.39
C ILE A 284 -0.15 -6.20 19.05
N PRO A 285 -0.60 -5.18 18.29
CA PRO A 285 -1.55 -4.20 18.82
C PRO A 285 -2.96 -4.77 19.03
N GLU A 286 -3.72 -4.19 19.97
CA GLU A 286 -5.10 -4.60 20.30
C GLU A 286 -6.07 -4.59 19.12
N LYS A 287 -5.82 -3.79 18.09
CA LYS A 287 -6.66 -3.77 16.86
C LYS A 287 -6.72 -5.11 16.15
N TYR A 288 -5.76 -6.01 16.39
CA TYR A 288 -5.76 -7.35 15.83
C TYR A 288 -6.59 -8.35 16.64
N LEU A 289 -7.24 -7.90 17.73
CA LEU A 289 -8.22 -8.72 18.42
C LEU A 289 -9.36 -9.09 17.47
N ASN A 290 -9.66 -10.38 17.35
CA ASN A 290 -10.62 -10.91 16.38
C ASN A 290 -10.32 -10.53 14.91
N PHE A 291 -9.05 -10.49 14.54
CA PHE A 291 -8.60 -10.16 13.19
C PHE A 291 -8.87 -11.34 12.24
N TYR A 292 -10.07 -11.38 11.67
CA TYR A 292 -10.55 -12.49 10.82
C TYR A 292 -10.03 -12.42 9.40
N LYS A 293 -9.85 -11.21 8.88
CA LYS A 293 -9.51 -10.99 7.46
C LYS A 293 -8.40 -9.97 7.35
N THR A 294 -7.51 -10.20 6.39
CA THR A 294 -6.52 -9.22 5.97
C THR A 294 -6.80 -8.76 4.54
N ALA A 295 -6.35 -7.58 4.21
CA ALA A 295 -6.47 -7.00 2.88
C ALA A 295 -5.11 -6.68 2.28
N VAL A 296 -4.93 -7.06 1.02
CA VAL A 296 -3.73 -6.73 0.24
C VAL A 296 -4.13 -5.86 -0.95
N LYS A 297 -3.32 -4.84 -1.25
CA LYS A 297 -3.42 -4.03 -2.46
C LYS A 297 -2.07 -3.97 -3.14
N PHE A 298 -2.10 -3.94 -4.46
CA PHE A 298 -0.91 -3.78 -5.28
C PHE A 298 -1.02 -2.51 -6.13
N ALA A 299 0.11 -1.91 -6.45
CA ALA A 299 0.15 -0.79 -7.38
C ALA A 299 1.44 -0.83 -8.21
N CYS A 300 1.31 -0.51 -9.51
CA CYS A 300 2.42 -0.27 -10.39
C CYS A 300 2.17 1.00 -11.21
N LYS A 301 3.22 1.56 -11.80
CA LYS A 301 3.06 2.67 -12.73
C LYS A 301 2.41 2.19 -14.02
N ARG A 302 1.80 3.12 -14.77
CA ARG A 302 1.26 2.83 -16.09
C ARG A 302 1.48 4.00 -17.05
N ASP A 303 1.62 3.66 -18.30
CA ASP A 303 1.61 4.60 -19.43
C ASP A 303 0.63 4.06 -20.49
N GLY A 304 -0.55 4.64 -20.56
CA GLY A 304 -1.64 4.13 -21.38
C GLY A 304 -2.02 2.69 -21.00
N ARG A 305 -1.79 1.75 -21.92
CA ARG A 305 -2.04 0.29 -21.70
C ARG A 305 -0.82 -0.45 -21.15
N LYS A 306 0.35 0.18 -21.14
CA LYS A 306 1.58 -0.44 -20.66
C LYS A 306 1.72 -0.28 -19.15
N LEU A 307 1.93 -1.38 -18.43
CA LEU A 307 2.32 -1.39 -17.02
C LEU A 307 3.84 -1.25 -16.92
N LEU A 308 4.29 -0.47 -15.95
CA LEU A 308 5.70 -0.18 -15.76
C LEU A 308 6.16 -0.64 -14.38
N PRO A 309 7.25 -1.39 -14.29
CA PRO A 309 7.87 -1.75 -13.02
C PRO A 309 8.25 -0.52 -12.19
N VAL A 310 8.27 -0.69 -10.86
CA VAL A 310 8.69 0.31 -9.88
C VAL A 310 10.00 -0.16 -9.26
N ASP A 311 11.13 0.46 -9.65
CA ASP A 311 12.46 -0.02 -9.25
C ASP A 311 12.79 0.20 -7.76
N ASP A 312 12.19 1.22 -7.13
CA ASP A 312 12.32 1.57 -5.72
C ASP A 312 11.05 1.22 -4.91
N ALA A 313 10.47 0.07 -5.23
CA ALA A 313 9.25 -0.39 -4.57
C ALA A 313 9.53 -0.81 -3.13
N ILE A 314 8.67 -0.36 -2.23
CA ILE A 314 8.67 -0.73 -0.81
C ILE A 314 7.31 -1.24 -0.38
N LEU A 315 7.28 -1.90 0.77
CA LEU A 315 6.05 -2.31 1.43
C LEU A 315 5.37 -1.12 2.10
N TYR A 316 4.05 -1.17 2.12
CA TYR A 316 3.17 -0.26 2.85
C TYR A 316 2.35 -1.03 3.89
N CYS A 317 2.26 -0.47 5.07
CA CYS A 317 1.27 -0.81 6.09
C CYS A 317 0.33 0.39 6.23
N TYR A 318 -0.37 0.74 5.13
CA TYR A 318 -1.05 1.99 4.80
C TYR A 318 -0.11 3.19 4.61
N LEU A 319 0.95 3.26 5.37
CA LEU A 319 2.06 4.20 5.26
C LEU A 319 3.31 3.47 4.79
N PRO A 320 4.26 4.18 4.18
CA PRO A 320 5.47 3.55 3.67
C PRO A 320 6.33 2.98 4.80
N ALA A 321 6.62 1.69 4.75
CA ALA A 321 7.65 1.05 5.55
C ALA A 321 8.98 1.18 4.80
N LYS A 322 9.66 2.31 4.94
CA LYS A 322 10.78 2.75 4.09
C LYS A 322 11.95 1.78 4.00
N ARG A 323 12.14 0.93 5.02
CA ARG A 323 13.20 -0.08 5.06
C ARG A 323 12.75 -1.43 4.48
N ALA A 324 11.44 -1.65 4.35
CA ALA A 324 10.90 -2.92 3.86
C ALA A 324 10.93 -2.99 2.33
N ASP A 325 12.14 -3.06 1.80
CA ASP A 325 12.43 -3.30 0.38
C ASP A 325 12.61 -4.82 0.15
N TRP A 326 11.64 -5.44 -0.51
CA TRP A 326 11.68 -6.85 -0.87
C TRP A 326 12.26 -7.09 -2.28
N GLY A 327 12.68 -6.04 -2.97
CA GLY A 327 13.15 -6.13 -4.36
C GLY A 327 12.05 -6.36 -5.39
N PHE A 328 10.78 -6.23 -4.99
CA PHE A 328 9.66 -6.35 -5.91
C PHE A 328 9.59 -5.18 -6.88
N LYS A 329 8.91 -5.37 -8.00
CA LYS A 329 8.74 -4.37 -9.06
C LYS A 329 7.39 -3.67 -9.01
N PHE A 330 6.68 -3.77 -7.90
CA PHE A 330 5.40 -3.15 -7.61
C PHE A 330 5.30 -2.75 -6.14
N LEU A 331 4.49 -1.74 -5.84
CA LEU A 331 4.16 -1.38 -4.47
C LEU A 331 3.13 -2.37 -3.92
N MET A 332 3.29 -2.74 -2.66
CA MET A 332 2.37 -3.62 -1.96
C MET A 332 1.94 -2.99 -0.64
N ASN A 333 0.63 -2.95 -0.39
CA ASN A 333 0.05 -2.54 0.89
C ASN A 333 -0.61 -3.73 1.56
N THR A 334 -0.30 -3.93 2.83
CA THR A 334 -0.81 -5.04 3.65
C THR A 334 -1.22 -4.56 5.03
N ASP A 335 -1.92 -5.42 5.76
CA ASP A 335 -2.22 -5.24 7.19
C ASP A 335 -1.11 -5.79 8.10
N MET A 336 0.12 -5.98 7.60
CA MET A 336 1.24 -6.42 8.44
C MET A 336 1.47 -5.47 9.61
N VAL A 337 1.93 -6.04 10.72
CA VAL A 337 2.33 -5.28 11.91
C VAL A 337 3.67 -4.61 11.64
N PRO A 338 3.72 -3.27 11.58
CA PRO A 338 4.98 -2.56 11.43
C PRO A 338 5.75 -2.58 12.76
N ASN A 339 7.06 -2.38 12.69
CA ASN A 339 7.89 -2.17 13.88
C ASN A 339 7.50 -0.90 14.65
N GLY A 340 8.10 -0.69 15.82
CA GLY A 340 7.80 0.48 16.67
C GLY A 340 8.09 1.82 15.99
N ALA A 341 9.07 1.87 15.07
CA ALA A 341 9.44 3.04 14.28
C ALA A 341 8.55 3.24 13.04
N ARG A 342 7.77 2.23 12.66
CA ARG A 342 6.95 2.17 11.44
C ARG A 342 7.74 2.32 10.14
N ASP A 343 9.03 2.10 10.18
CA ASP A 343 9.91 2.16 9.01
C ASP A 343 10.19 0.77 8.43
N ASP A 344 9.76 -0.29 9.13
CA ASP A 344 9.94 -1.70 8.77
C ASP A 344 8.77 -2.54 9.32
N ILE A 345 8.78 -3.84 9.07
CA ILE A 345 7.80 -4.81 9.58
C ILE A 345 8.41 -5.64 10.70
N GLU A 346 7.57 -6.11 11.62
CA GLU A 346 7.99 -7.07 12.66
C GLU A 346 8.13 -8.48 12.09
N ASP A 347 9.14 -9.21 12.55
CA ASP A 347 9.31 -10.64 12.24
C ASP A 347 8.46 -11.47 13.23
N ILE A 348 7.20 -11.70 12.86
CA ILE A 348 6.19 -12.41 13.66
C ILE A 348 5.32 -13.31 12.77
N GLU A 349 4.79 -14.38 13.34
CA GLU A 349 3.98 -15.39 12.65
C GLU A 349 2.82 -14.78 11.83
N LEU A 350 2.11 -13.79 12.38
CA LEU A 350 1.04 -13.11 11.66
C LEU A 350 1.54 -12.49 10.35
N ASN A 351 2.70 -11.83 10.37
CA ASN A 351 3.25 -11.20 9.17
C ASN A 351 3.70 -12.23 8.13
N HIS A 352 4.17 -13.39 8.57
CA HIS A 352 4.49 -14.52 7.69
C HIS A 352 3.22 -15.06 7.01
N GLU A 353 2.13 -15.25 7.74
CA GLU A 353 0.85 -15.66 7.15
C GLU A 353 0.28 -14.60 6.18
N ILE A 354 0.44 -13.31 6.49
CA ILE A 354 0.05 -12.24 5.57
C ILE A 354 0.92 -12.27 4.31
N ALA A 355 2.21 -12.62 4.39
CA ALA A 355 3.07 -12.77 3.22
C ALA A 355 2.59 -13.90 2.29
N LYS A 356 2.18 -15.06 2.84
CA LYS A 356 1.54 -16.15 2.08
C LYS A 356 0.27 -15.67 1.39
N ILE A 357 -0.61 -15.00 2.15
CA ILE A 357 -1.84 -14.43 1.60
C ILE A 357 -1.51 -13.43 0.47
N ALA A 358 -0.49 -12.59 0.64
CA ALA A 358 -0.07 -11.62 -0.36
C ALA A 358 0.40 -12.31 -1.66
N GLY A 359 1.15 -13.41 -1.57
CA GLY A 359 1.55 -14.22 -2.73
C GLY A 359 0.36 -14.77 -3.50
N ARG A 360 -0.64 -15.30 -2.76
CA ARG A 360 -1.91 -15.77 -3.31
C ARG A 360 -2.69 -14.65 -3.99
N GLN A 361 -2.81 -13.50 -3.36
CA GLN A 361 -3.53 -12.36 -3.91
C GLN A 361 -2.79 -11.70 -5.08
N PHE A 362 -1.47 -11.79 -5.13
CA PHE A 362 -0.68 -11.35 -6.28
C PHE A 362 -1.02 -12.14 -7.55
N PHE A 363 -1.16 -13.47 -7.44
CA PHE A 363 -1.64 -14.29 -8.55
C PHE A 363 -3.01 -13.81 -9.05
N TYR A 364 -3.98 -13.59 -8.16
CA TYR A 364 -5.31 -13.12 -8.55
C TYR A 364 -5.30 -11.72 -9.15
N TRP A 365 -4.39 -10.85 -8.69
CA TRP A 365 -4.22 -9.54 -9.31
C TRP A 365 -3.71 -9.67 -10.74
N LEU A 366 -2.63 -10.42 -10.98
CA LEU A 366 -2.12 -10.68 -12.35
C LEU A 366 -3.23 -11.27 -13.24
N LYS A 367 -3.92 -12.30 -12.76
CA LYS A 367 -5.04 -12.90 -13.48
C LYS A 367 -6.11 -11.87 -13.84
N SER A 368 -6.49 -11.01 -12.93
CA SER A 368 -7.47 -9.95 -13.18
C SER A 368 -7.00 -8.92 -14.22
N LEU A 369 -5.71 -8.60 -14.24
CA LEU A 369 -5.12 -7.71 -15.25
C LEU A 369 -5.18 -8.35 -16.64
N ILE A 370 -4.83 -9.62 -16.75
CA ILE A 370 -4.88 -10.41 -17.99
C ILE A 370 -6.33 -10.49 -18.49
N GLU A 371 -7.27 -10.93 -17.67
CA GLU A 371 -8.68 -11.10 -18.02
C GLU A 371 -9.36 -9.77 -18.41
N SER A 372 -8.89 -8.65 -17.88
CA SER A 372 -9.43 -7.33 -18.20
C SER A 372 -9.22 -6.91 -19.65
N LYS A 373 -8.20 -7.44 -20.32
CA LYS A 373 -7.74 -7.07 -21.66
C LYS A 373 -7.43 -5.57 -21.83
N ASN A 374 -7.25 -4.83 -20.73
CA ASN A 374 -7.00 -3.39 -20.72
C ASN A 374 -5.52 -3.04 -20.86
N TYR A 375 -4.63 -4.00 -20.64
CA TYR A 375 -3.18 -3.80 -20.59
C TYR A 375 -2.46 -4.71 -21.58
N GLU A 376 -1.25 -4.33 -21.97
CA GLU A 376 -0.35 -5.14 -22.79
C GLU A 376 0.12 -6.35 -21.98
N LEU A 377 -0.05 -7.56 -22.52
CA LEU A 377 0.25 -8.80 -21.83
C LEU A 377 1.71 -8.89 -21.37
N ASP A 378 2.67 -8.54 -22.25
CA ASP A 378 4.09 -8.52 -21.89
C ASP A 378 4.37 -7.64 -20.66
N SER A 379 3.71 -6.48 -20.58
CA SER A 379 3.88 -5.56 -19.45
C SER A 379 3.32 -6.11 -18.13
N ILE A 380 2.32 -7.00 -18.18
CA ILE A 380 1.80 -7.67 -16.98
C ILE A 380 2.83 -8.66 -16.47
N PHE A 381 3.42 -9.48 -17.34
CA PHE A 381 4.44 -10.45 -16.95
C PHE A 381 5.73 -9.79 -16.43
N SER A 382 6.03 -8.55 -16.84
CA SER A 382 7.15 -7.78 -16.31
C SER A 382 7.04 -7.46 -14.82
N LEU A 383 5.84 -7.58 -14.23
CA LEU A 383 5.62 -7.37 -12.79
C LEU A 383 6.00 -8.58 -11.94
N ILE A 384 6.18 -9.77 -12.54
CA ILE A 384 6.54 -10.99 -11.79
C ILE A 384 7.97 -10.82 -11.27
N PRO A 385 8.19 -10.92 -9.95
CA PRO A 385 9.52 -10.73 -9.38
C PRO A 385 10.50 -11.85 -9.80
N ASP A 386 11.76 -11.48 -9.96
CA ASP A 386 12.84 -12.46 -9.89
C ASP A 386 13.09 -12.79 -8.42
N PHE A 387 12.43 -13.83 -7.93
CA PHE A 387 12.49 -14.21 -6.52
C PHE A 387 13.89 -14.59 -6.05
N ASP A 388 14.76 -15.08 -6.94
CA ASP A 388 16.12 -15.42 -6.58
C ASP A 388 16.97 -14.16 -6.33
N GLU A 389 16.75 -13.09 -7.11
CA GLU A 389 17.32 -11.78 -6.84
C GLU A 389 16.72 -11.15 -5.57
N CYS A 390 15.39 -11.22 -5.40
CA CYS A 390 14.70 -10.68 -4.23
C CYS A 390 15.20 -11.29 -2.92
N LYS A 391 15.44 -12.61 -2.87
CA LYS A 391 15.97 -13.30 -1.68
C LYS A 391 17.39 -12.91 -1.29
N LYS A 392 18.11 -12.16 -2.12
CA LYS A 392 19.38 -11.56 -1.72
C LYS A 392 19.21 -10.49 -0.63
N HIS A 393 18.01 -9.94 -0.48
CA HIS A 393 17.59 -9.16 0.69
C HIS A 393 17.36 -10.08 1.89
N LYS A 394 18.43 -10.62 2.46
CA LYS A 394 18.42 -11.70 3.46
C LYS A 394 17.46 -11.49 4.63
N GLN A 395 17.24 -10.24 5.01
CA GLN A 395 16.33 -9.85 6.09
C GLN A 395 14.88 -10.27 5.81
N TYR A 396 14.47 -10.30 4.54
CA TYR A 396 13.10 -10.62 4.11
C TYR A 396 12.99 -11.96 3.38
N ALA A 397 14.09 -12.73 3.31
CA ALA A 397 14.15 -13.95 2.50
C ALA A 397 13.02 -14.93 2.83
N ASN A 398 12.69 -15.12 4.11
CA ASN A 398 11.60 -16.00 4.56
C ASN A 398 10.23 -15.50 4.10
N PHE A 399 9.95 -14.20 4.26
CA PHE A 399 8.71 -13.60 3.76
C PHE A 399 8.56 -13.73 2.25
N ILE A 400 9.65 -13.50 1.51
CA ILE A 400 9.69 -13.61 0.05
C ILE A 400 9.48 -15.07 -0.37
N GLU A 401 10.05 -16.03 0.34
CA GLU A 401 9.85 -17.46 0.08
C GLU A 401 8.41 -17.90 0.30
N GLU A 402 7.78 -17.43 1.36
CA GLU A 402 6.36 -17.72 1.64
C GLU A 402 5.45 -17.11 0.58
N PHE A 403 5.70 -15.87 0.17
CA PHE A 403 5.00 -15.23 -0.94
C PHE A 403 5.17 -16.03 -2.24
N GLN A 404 6.42 -16.41 -2.57
CA GLN A 404 6.75 -17.18 -3.77
C GLN A 404 6.03 -18.52 -3.80
N ASN A 405 6.08 -19.29 -2.71
CA ASN A 405 5.50 -20.62 -2.63
C ASN A 405 4.00 -20.63 -2.94
N GLU A 406 3.25 -19.67 -2.39
CA GLU A 406 1.82 -19.52 -2.64
C GLU A 406 1.54 -19.10 -4.10
N PHE A 407 2.32 -18.15 -4.63
CA PHE A 407 2.20 -17.75 -6.02
C PHE A 407 2.48 -18.92 -6.97
N GLU A 408 3.58 -19.65 -6.74
CA GLU A 408 4.00 -20.79 -7.59
C GLU A 408 3.05 -21.98 -7.52
N SER A 409 2.41 -22.21 -6.38
CA SER A 409 1.34 -23.20 -6.27
C SER A 409 0.18 -22.86 -7.20
N LEU A 410 -0.25 -21.61 -7.19
CA LEU A 410 -1.42 -21.17 -7.95
C LEU A 410 -1.18 -21.11 -9.47
N ILE A 411 0.02 -20.76 -9.94
CA ILE A 411 0.31 -20.77 -11.39
C ILE A 411 0.26 -22.20 -11.97
N LYS A 412 0.48 -23.23 -11.15
CA LYS A 412 0.37 -24.63 -11.54
C LYS A 412 -1.09 -25.15 -11.48
N GLU A 413 -1.87 -24.65 -10.52
CA GLU A 413 -3.21 -25.17 -10.25
C GLU A 413 -4.32 -24.41 -10.98
N LYS A 414 -4.12 -23.14 -11.31
CA LYS A 414 -5.18 -22.27 -11.82
C LYS A 414 -4.85 -21.75 -13.22
N PRO A 415 -5.80 -21.84 -14.15
CA PRO A 415 -5.63 -21.32 -15.50
C PRO A 415 -5.58 -19.77 -15.46
N PHE A 416 -4.52 -19.20 -16.07
CA PHE A 416 -4.35 -17.76 -16.19
C PHE A 416 -3.53 -17.31 -17.42
N VAL A 417 -2.76 -18.20 -18.03
CA VAL A 417 -2.01 -17.89 -19.26
C VAL A 417 -2.98 -17.86 -20.44
N PRO A 418 -3.08 -16.75 -21.18
CA PRO A 418 -3.88 -16.68 -22.40
C PRO A 418 -3.32 -17.63 -23.47
N VAL A 419 -4.15 -18.46 -24.01
CA VAL A 419 -3.77 -19.53 -24.95
C VAL A 419 -4.75 -19.63 -26.11
N VAL A 420 -4.27 -20.25 -27.19
CA VAL A 420 -5.08 -20.76 -28.28
C VAL A 420 -5.13 -22.27 -28.15
N ASP A 421 -6.33 -22.82 -28.09
CA ASP A 421 -6.53 -24.26 -28.03
C ASP A 421 -6.46 -24.93 -29.43
N LYS A 422 -6.54 -26.26 -29.46
CA LYS A 422 -6.50 -27.03 -30.70
C LYS A 422 -7.61 -26.70 -31.70
N ASP A 423 -8.70 -26.10 -31.23
CA ASP A 423 -9.83 -25.68 -32.06
C ASP A 423 -9.69 -24.20 -32.49
N GLY A 424 -8.58 -23.53 -32.14
CA GLY A 424 -8.30 -22.15 -32.48
C GLY A 424 -9.08 -21.14 -31.61
N GLN A 425 -9.58 -21.57 -30.43
CA GLN A 425 -10.32 -20.70 -29.53
C GLN A 425 -9.43 -20.12 -28.44
N GLU A 426 -9.63 -18.84 -28.15
CA GLU A 426 -8.97 -18.15 -27.05
C GLU A 426 -9.52 -18.70 -25.71
N SER A 427 -8.62 -19.11 -24.83
CA SER A 427 -8.94 -19.61 -23.50
C SER A 427 -7.78 -19.30 -22.52
N TYR A 428 -7.83 -19.89 -21.32
CA TYR A 428 -6.74 -19.77 -20.34
C TYR A 428 -6.29 -21.17 -19.93
N ALA A 429 -4.98 -21.35 -19.76
CA ALA A 429 -4.39 -22.60 -19.30
C ALA A 429 -3.51 -22.41 -18.07
N CYS A 430 -3.27 -23.50 -17.33
CA CYS A 430 -2.26 -23.57 -16.30
C CYS A 430 -0.86 -23.65 -16.95
N ILE A 431 0.18 -23.24 -16.24
CA ILE A 431 1.54 -23.19 -16.80
C ILE A 431 2.05 -24.58 -17.26
N ASP A 432 1.65 -25.64 -16.57
CA ASP A 432 2.02 -27.02 -16.90
C ASP A 432 1.32 -27.57 -18.15
N LYS A 433 0.43 -26.79 -18.76
CA LYS A 433 -0.28 -27.12 -20.00
C LYS A 433 0.18 -26.30 -21.19
N ILE A 434 1.21 -25.48 -21.03
CA ILE A 434 1.73 -24.63 -22.09
C ILE A 434 2.82 -25.34 -22.85
N ILE A 435 2.78 -25.25 -24.19
CA ILE A 435 3.84 -25.70 -25.09
C ILE A 435 4.81 -24.53 -25.30
N ASP A 436 6.08 -24.76 -25.08
CA ASP A 436 7.16 -23.84 -25.45
C ASP A 436 7.71 -24.23 -26.84
N ASP A 437 7.24 -23.54 -27.89
CA ASP A 437 7.76 -23.73 -29.25
C ASP A 437 9.10 -23.01 -29.44
N ARG A 438 10.19 -23.67 -29.12
CA ARG A 438 11.55 -23.14 -29.31
C ARG A 438 12.01 -23.13 -30.77
N THR A 439 11.24 -23.75 -31.64
CA THR A 439 11.54 -23.74 -33.09
C THR A 439 11.11 -22.44 -33.77
N GLY A 440 10.18 -21.69 -33.17
CA GLY A 440 9.57 -20.50 -33.77
C GLY A 440 8.65 -20.79 -34.96
N ILE A 441 8.30 -22.06 -35.18
CA ILE A 441 7.41 -22.47 -36.29
C ILE A 441 6.06 -21.78 -36.18
N THR A 442 5.50 -21.73 -34.98
CA THR A 442 4.18 -21.10 -34.74
C THR A 442 4.29 -19.59 -34.66
N GLU A 443 5.33 -19.03 -34.06
CA GLU A 443 5.58 -17.59 -33.98
C GLU A 443 5.68 -16.98 -35.38
N ASN A 444 6.43 -17.64 -36.27
CA ASN A 444 6.66 -17.15 -37.64
C ASN A 444 5.55 -17.56 -38.64
N ASN A 445 4.42 -18.10 -38.15
CA ASN A 445 3.31 -18.55 -38.97
C ASN A 445 3.70 -19.53 -40.11
N VAL A 446 4.69 -20.38 -39.83
CA VAL A 446 5.08 -21.45 -40.74
C VAL A 446 4.01 -22.53 -40.76
N MET A 447 3.50 -22.85 -39.57
CA MET A 447 2.41 -23.80 -39.33
C MET A 447 1.31 -23.13 -38.51
N SER A 448 0.08 -23.51 -38.72
CA SER A 448 -1.02 -23.07 -37.84
C SER A 448 -0.90 -23.70 -36.45
N ASP A 449 -1.39 -23.02 -35.42
CA ASP A 449 -1.38 -23.52 -34.05
C ASP A 449 -2.08 -24.88 -33.94
N THR A 450 -3.21 -25.02 -34.61
CA THR A 450 -3.99 -26.28 -34.65
C THR A 450 -3.21 -27.41 -35.29
N ASP A 451 -2.56 -27.16 -36.44
CA ASP A 451 -1.73 -28.17 -37.11
C ASP A 451 -0.53 -28.56 -36.24
N PHE A 452 0.12 -27.57 -35.62
CA PHE A 452 1.31 -27.79 -34.77
C PHE A 452 0.96 -28.70 -33.59
N ILE A 453 -0.05 -28.35 -32.80
CA ILE A 453 -0.50 -29.13 -31.63
C ILE A 453 -0.86 -30.57 -32.05
N SER A 454 -1.63 -30.70 -33.12
CA SER A 454 -2.08 -32.02 -33.64
C SER A 454 -0.91 -32.85 -34.13
N LEU A 455 0.02 -32.27 -34.91
CA LEU A 455 1.14 -33.01 -35.49
C LEU A 455 2.19 -33.46 -34.48
N ILE A 456 2.40 -32.70 -33.41
CA ILE A 456 3.27 -33.11 -32.33
C ILE A 456 2.61 -34.06 -31.32
N GLY A 457 1.27 -34.29 -31.44
CA GLY A 457 0.54 -35.22 -30.60
C GLY A 457 0.29 -34.73 -29.17
N LEU A 458 0.21 -33.43 -28.98
CA LEU A 458 0.00 -32.79 -27.66
C LEU A 458 -1.40 -32.16 -27.55
N ASP A 459 -2.44 -32.89 -27.91
CA ASP A 459 -3.84 -32.43 -27.95
C ASP A 459 -4.37 -31.90 -26.61
N ASP A 460 -3.78 -32.31 -25.49
CA ASP A 460 -4.16 -31.83 -24.13
C ASP A 460 -3.40 -30.58 -23.68
N TYR A 461 -2.60 -29.99 -24.56
CA TYR A 461 -1.76 -28.83 -24.30
C TYR A 461 -2.11 -27.68 -25.22
N CYS A 462 -1.63 -26.49 -24.89
CA CYS A 462 -1.97 -25.27 -25.60
C CYS A 462 -0.73 -24.44 -25.90
N LEU A 463 -0.80 -23.67 -26.98
CA LEU A 463 0.21 -22.64 -27.28
C LEU A 463 -0.21 -21.30 -26.66
N PRO A 464 0.75 -20.48 -26.16
CA PRO A 464 0.47 -19.12 -25.73
C PRO A 464 -0.14 -18.30 -26.87
N GLU A 465 -0.93 -17.28 -26.55
CA GLU A 465 -1.34 -16.29 -27.56
C GLU A 465 -0.13 -15.71 -28.31
N GLN A 466 -0.33 -15.35 -29.55
CA GLN A 466 0.73 -14.90 -30.45
C GLN A 466 1.55 -13.73 -29.87
N GLU A 467 0.88 -12.78 -29.19
CA GLU A 467 1.52 -11.63 -28.55
C GLU A 467 2.56 -12.05 -27.49
N LEU A 468 2.37 -13.18 -26.84
CA LEU A 468 3.25 -13.66 -25.78
C LEU A 468 4.50 -14.40 -26.29
N ARG A 469 4.45 -15.00 -27.48
CA ARG A 469 5.53 -15.85 -28.01
C ARG A 469 6.81 -15.08 -28.29
N SER A 470 6.71 -13.79 -28.61
CA SER A 470 7.85 -12.87 -28.78
C SER A 470 8.13 -12.01 -27.55
N SER A 471 7.36 -12.17 -26.49
CA SER A 471 7.51 -11.41 -25.24
C SER A 471 8.69 -11.92 -24.43
N LYS A 472 9.67 -11.07 -24.18
CA LYS A 472 10.83 -11.42 -23.36
C LYS A 472 10.42 -11.83 -21.95
N PHE A 473 9.56 -11.06 -21.29
CA PHE A 473 9.18 -11.32 -19.89
C PHE A 473 8.33 -12.59 -19.76
N PHE A 474 7.46 -12.86 -20.73
CA PHE A 474 6.70 -14.09 -20.74
C PHE A 474 7.60 -15.30 -21.02
N MET A 475 8.54 -15.21 -21.97
CA MET A 475 9.44 -16.31 -22.28
C MET A 475 10.38 -16.62 -21.09
N ASP A 476 10.91 -15.61 -20.40
CA ASP A 476 11.67 -15.81 -19.17
C ASP A 476 10.83 -16.52 -18.08
N PHE A 477 9.55 -16.14 -17.95
CA PHE A 477 8.59 -16.78 -17.05
C PHE A 477 8.31 -18.23 -17.47
N LEU A 478 8.03 -18.47 -18.76
CA LEU A 478 7.76 -19.79 -19.31
C LEU A 478 8.96 -20.71 -19.09
N TYR A 479 10.17 -20.26 -19.42
CA TYR A 479 11.41 -21.00 -19.21
C TYR A 479 11.62 -21.43 -17.75
N LYS A 480 11.23 -20.56 -16.80
CA LYS A 480 11.39 -20.85 -15.36
C LYS A 480 10.37 -21.86 -14.83
N TYR A 481 9.14 -21.82 -15.32
CA TYR A 481 8.00 -22.53 -14.69
C TYR A 481 7.38 -23.63 -15.54
N CYS A 482 7.62 -23.64 -16.85
CA CYS A 482 7.14 -24.70 -17.73
C CYS A 482 7.96 -25.97 -17.53
N PRO A 483 7.34 -27.16 -17.44
CA PRO A 483 8.08 -28.42 -17.43
C PRO A 483 8.87 -28.63 -18.72
N SER A 484 10.12 -29.09 -18.61
CA SER A 484 11.03 -29.30 -19.75
C SER A 484 10.48 -30.28 -20.82
N GLU A 485 9.52 -31.11 -20.45
CA GLU A 485 8.85 -32.06 -21.36
C GLU A 485 7.93 -31.35 -22.39
N MET A 486 7.61 -30.06 -22.14
CA MET A 486 6.80 -29.23 -23.01
C MET A 486 7.62 -28.31 -23.92
N ASP A 487 8.93 -28.38 -23.84
CA ASP A 487 9.85 -27.67 -24.73
C ASP A 487 9.92 -28.45 -26.06
N ILE A 488 9.47 -27.84 -27.14
CA ILE A 488 9.52 -28.44 -28.47
C ILE A 488 10.64 -27.79 -29.27
N ASP A 489 11.67 -28.56 -29.55
CA ASP A 489 12.80 -28.13 -30.36
C ASP A 489 12.82 -28.77 -31.77
N PHE A 490 13.82 -28.45 -32.57
CA PHE A 490 13.96 -28.99 -33.92
C PHE A 490 14.18 -30.51 -33.94
N ASP A 491 14.77 -31.11 -32.90
CA ASP A 491 14.95 -32.57 -32.81
C ASP A 491 13.61 -33.28 -32.62
N ASP A 492 12.65 -32.65 -31.91
CA ASP A 492 11.28 -33.18 -31.77
C ASP A 492 10.51 -33.09 -33.08
N ILE A 493 10.61 -31.96 -33.78
CA ILE A 493 10.02 -31.83 -35.12
C ILE A 493 10.61 -32.85 -36.08
N LYS A 494 11.91 -33.12 -36.00
CA LYS A 494 12.58 -34.13 -36.82
C LYS A 494 12.01 -35.54 -36.58
N LYS A 495 11.73 -35.90 -35.33
CA LYS A 495 11.14 -37.21 -34.98
C LYS A 495 9.76 -37.42 -35.64
N ILE A 496 8.97 -36.36 -35.76
CA ILE A 496 7.63 -36.44 -36.33
C ILE A 496 7.61 -36.27 -37.87
N CYS A 497 8.68 -35.77 -38.48
CA CYS A 497 8.74 -35.57 -39.93
C CYS A 497 8.47 -36.83 -40.76
N SER A 498 8.73 -38.04 -40.23
CA SER A 498 8.44 -39.29 -40.87
C SER A 498 6.98 -39.78 -40.72
N ASN A 499 6.18 -39.10 -39.88
CA ASN A 499 4.79 -39.47 -39.66
C ASN A 499 3.96 -39.17 -40.90
N GLU A 500 3.00 -40.05 -41.21
CA GLU A 500 2.13 -39.90 -42.37
C GLU A 500 1.36 -38.57 -42.37
N GLU A 501 0.91 -38.10 -41.22
CA GLU A 501 0.15 -36.87 -41.08
C GLU A 501 1.03 -35.66 -41.41
N PHE A 502 2.28 -35.61 -40.91
CA PHE A 502 3.24 -34.54 -41.22
C PHE A 502 3.61 -34.56 -42.70
N GLN A 503 3.84 -35.74 -43.28
CA GLN A 503 4.10 -35.87 -44.71
C GLN A 503 2.91 -35.42 -45.58
N ASN A 504 1.67 -35.68 -45.13
CA ASN A 504 0.47 -35.18 -45.80
C ASN A 504 0.38 -33.64 -45.73
N TRP A 505 0.72 -33.06 -44.60
CA TRP A 505 0.76 -31.60 -44.43
C TRP A 505 1.82 -30.96 -45.37
N LEU A 506 2.98 -31.59 -45.56
CA LEU A 506 4.03 -31.12 -46.49
C LEU A 506 3.66 -31.29 -47.98
N LYS A 507 2.66 -32.09 -48.36
CA LYS A 507 2.17 -32.16 -49.76
C LYS A 507 1.61 -30.85 -50.23
N ASN A 508 1.16 -29.97 -49.33
CA ASN A 508 0.79 -28.63 -49.69
C ASN A 508 2.07 -27.80 -50.01
N THR A 509 2.17 -27.32 -51.24
CA THR A 509 3.37 -26.59 -51.71
C THR A 509 3.65 -25.35 -50.89
N ALA A 510 2.61 -24.65 -50.43
CA ALA A 510 2.78 -23.44 -49.61
C ALA A 510 3.36 -23.80 -48.22
N ASN A 511 2.86 -24.84 -47.57
CA ASN A 511 3.35 -25.34 -46.30
C ASN A 511 4.81 -25.79 -46.41
N ASN A 512 5.08 -26.61 -47.44
CA ASN A 512 6.43 -27.09 -47.70
C ASN A 512 7.43 -25.94 -47.90
N THR A 513 7.05 -24.96 -48.71
CA THR A 513 7.93 -23.79 -48.97
C THR A 513 8.20 -23.01 -47.68
N LYS A 514 7.18 -22.72 -46.87
CA LYS A 514 7.35 -22.02 -45.61
C LYS A 514 8.25 -22.78 -44.67
N PHE A 515 8.04 -24.10 -44.51
CA PHE A 515 8.80 -24.94 -43.62
C PHE A 515 10.27 -25.00 -44.03
N ILE A 516 10.57 -25.25 -45.32
CA ILE A 516 11.96 -25.29 -45.80
C ILE A 516 12.63 -23.92 -45.65
N THR A 517 11.93 -22.81 -45.95
CA THR A 517 12.47 -21.46 -45.77
C THR A 517 12.85 -21.23 -44.29
N HIS A 518 11.97 -21.63 -43.35
CA HIS A 518 12.23 -21.49 -41.94
C HIS A 518 13.42 -22.33 -41.47
N LEU A 519 13.59 -23.58 -41.95
CA LEU A 519 14.75 -24.41 -41.66
C LEU A 519 16.06 -23.78 -42.18
N ILE A 520 16.03 -23.15 -43.36
CA ILE A 520 17.19 -22.44 -43.92
C ILE A 520 17.56 -21.24 -43.04
N GLU A 521 16.56 -20.43 -42.65
CA GLU A 521 16.76 -19.24 -41.83
C GLU A 521 17.31 -19.54 -40.46
N ASN A 522 16.99 -20.72 -39.92
CA ASN A 522 17.48 -21.19 -38.62
C ASN A 522 18.73 -22.09 -38.71
N ASN A 523 19.31 -22.27 -39.89
CA ASN A 523 20.45 -23.16 -40.16
C ASN A 523 20.20 -24.64 -39.81
N GLU A 524 18.94 -25.08 -39.88
CA GLU A 524 18.55 -26.46 -39.53
C GLU A 524 18.36 -27.37 -40.75
N ILE A 525 18.49 -26.84 -41.95
CA ILE A 525 18.20 -27.59 -43.19
C ILE A 525 19.04 -28.87 -43.31
N GLU A 526 20.31 -28.86 -42.85
CA GLU A 526 21.19 -30.02 -42.93
C GLU A 526 20.78 -31.13 -41.96
N SER A 527 20.14 -30.76 -40.82
CA SER A 527 19.71 -31.73 -39.82
C SER A 527 18.43 -32.50 -40.25
N PHE A 528 17.70 -31.98 -41.26
CA PHE A 528 16.52 -32.61 -41.85
C PHE A 528 16.75 -33.28 -43.21
N SER A 529 17.99 -33.29 -43.72
CA SER A 529 18.37 -33.85 -45.06
C SER A 529 18.59 -35.37 -45.04
#